data_3d2df1222c7334fcdbd2da6b01934716
#
_entry.id   3d2df1222c7334fcdbd2da6b01934716
#
_cell.length_a   1.000
_cell.length_b   1.000
_cell.length_c   1.000
_cell.angle_alpha   90.00
_cell.angle_beta   90.00
_cell.angle_gamma   90.00
#
_symmetry.space_group_name_H-M   'P 1'
#
loop_
_entity.id
_entity.type
_entity.pdbx_description
1 polymer ?
#
loop_
_entity_poly.entity_id
_entity_poly.type
_entity_poly.pdbx_seq_one_letter_code
_entity_poly.pdbx_strand_id
1 'polypeptide(L)'
;MWWLAVLVAIVAAVGAYATWTVTRVERLHRRARTSESALLNKLDDRAETVLKFVGQPGFDEVVALALSVVAVPAETQRQRELREYAENDLTRALRELHPDPAWADDLEAANRRVALARQIHTDFVRDAVASRSLPMAVLLRLHHRLPRPQYWDIEDPVQ
;
A
#
# COMPACT_ATOMS: atom_id res chain seq x y z
N MET A 1 50.42 -11.61 -17.50
CA MET A 1 49.26 -12.17 -18.23
C MET A 1 48.10 -12.58 -17.28
N TRP A 2 48.37 -13.19 -16.10
CA TRP A 2 47.34 -13.57 -15.12
C TRP A 2 46.54 -12.38 -14.53
N TRP A 3 47.15 -11.23 -14.37
CA TRP A 3 46.48 -10.02 -13.86
C TRP A 3 45.36 -9.51 -14.80
N LEU A 4 45.46 -9.73 -16.11
CA LEU A 4 44.38 -9.43 -17.05
C LEU A 4 43.16 -10.34 -16.80
N ALA A 5 43.39 -11.62 -16.54
CA ALA A 5 42.30 -12.55 -16.19
C ALA A 5 41.61 -12.15 -14.88
N VAL A 6 42.42 -11.73 -13.90
CA VAL A 6 41.87 -11.21 -12.61
C VAL A 6 41.05 -9.94 -12.83
N LEU A 7 41.56 -9.00 -13.63
CA LEU A 7 40.84 -7.77 -13.94
C LEU A 7 39.47 -8.06 -14.62
N VAL A 8 39.48 -8.94 -15.61
CA VAL A 8 38.24 -9.35 -16.31
C VAL A 8 37.27 -10.02 -15.35
N ALA A 9 37.75 -10.88 -14.46
CA ALA A 9 36.88 -11.52 -13.45
C ALA A 9 36.28 -10.50 -12.49
N ILE A 10 37.04 -9.50 -12.04
CA ILE A 10 36.53 -8.42 -11.18
C ILE A 10 35.45 -7.59 -11.90
N VAL A 11 35.72 -7.19 -13.15
CA VAL A 11 34.74 -6.42 -13.94
C VAL A 11 33.45 -7.22 -14.15
N ALA A 12 33.57 -8.50 -14.47
CA ALA A 12 32.41 -9.39 -14.62
C ALA A 12 31.60 -9.52 -13.29
N ALA A 13 32.29 -9.69 -12.16
CA ALA A 13 31.66 -9.79 -10.85
C ALA A 13 30.93 -8.49 -10.47
N VAL A 14 31.56 -7.33 -10.72
CA VAL A 14 30.94 -6.02 -10.48
C VAL A 14 29.69 -5.83 -11.36
N GLY A 15 29.79 -6.19 -12.65
CA GLY A 15 28.69 -6.14 -13.59
C GLY A 15 27.51 -7.03 -13.16
N ALA A 16 27.81 -8.27 -12.76
CA ALA A 16 26.80 -9.20 -12.25
C ALA A 16 26.12 -8.66 -10.96
N TYR A 17 26.90 -8.11 -10.03
CA TYR A 17 26.41 -7.52 -8.80
C TYR A 17 25.53 -6.28 -9.09
N ALA A 18 25.94 -5.43 -10.02
CA ALA A 18 25.16 -4.27 -10.44
C ALA A 18 23.81 -4.68 -11.03
N THR A 19 23.81 -5.65 -11.96
CA THR A 19 22.58 -6.17 -12.58
C THR A 19 21.64 -6.80 -11.53
N TRP A 20 22.20 -7.60 -10.62
CA TRP A 20 21.43 -8.19 -9.53
C TRP A 20 20.78 -7.12 -8.63
N THR A 21 21.53 -6.06 -8.29
CA THR A 21 21.03 -4.94 -7.47
C THR A 21 19.87 -4.22 -8.16
N VAL A 22 20.02 -3.88 -9.44
CA VAL A 22 18.97 -3.22 -10.23
C VAL A 22 17.69 -4.07 -10.22
N THR A 23 17.81 -5.35 -10.58
CA THR A 23 16.66 -6.27 -10.63
C THR A 23 16.02 -6.43 -9.27
N ARG A 24 16.80 -6.49 -8.18
CA ARG A 24 16.29 -6.56 -6.81
C ARG A 24 15.48 -5.33 -6.43
N VAL A 25 16.04 -4.13 -6.67
CA VAL A 25 15.38 -2.85 -6.35
C VAL A 25 14.08 -2.69 -7.14
N GLU A 26 14.11 -2.95 -8.45
CA GLU A 26 12.93 -2.88 -9.31
C GLU A 26 11.83 -3.86 -8.86
N ARG A 27 12.21 -5.08 -8.47
CA ARG A 27 11.26 -6.09 -7.97
C ARG A 27 10.58 -5.63 -6.68
N LEU A 28 11.32 -5.05 -5.74
CA LEU A 28 10.77 -4.53 -4.49
C LEU A 28 9.82 -3.35 -4.74
N HIS A 29 10.17 -2.43 -5.63
CA HIS A 29 9.30 -1.32 -6.02
C HIS A 29 8.02 -1.81 -6.71
N ARG A 30 8.12 -2.83 -7.56
CA ARG A 30 6.93 -3.44 -8.19
C ARG A 30 6.02 -4.09 -7.17
N ARG A 31 6.58 -4.82 -6.19
CA ARG A 31 5.80 -5.40 -5.08
C ARG A 31 5.08 -4.35 -4.26
N ALA A 32 5.74 -3.23 -3.93
CA ALA A 32 5.12 -2.13 -3.21
C ALA A 32 3.93 -1.54 -3.98
N ARG A 33 4.05 -1.35 -5.30
CA ARG A 33 2.94 -0.88 -6.14
C ARG A 33 1.79 -1.88 -6.23
N THR A 34 2.10 -3.17 -6.40
CA THR A 34 1.06 -4.20 -6.46
C THR A 34 0.32 -4.32 -5.12
N SER A 35 1.04 -4.22 -4.00
CA SER A 35 0.40 -4.23 -2.67
C SER A 35 -0.43 -2.99 -2.41
N GLU A 36 -0.07 -1.83 -2.97
CA GLU A 36 -0.87 -0.62 -2.94
C GLU A 36 -2.22 -0.81 -3.64
N SER A 37 -2.20 -1.33 -4.87
CA SER A 37 -3.43 -1.64 -5.59
C SER A 37 -4.30 -2.66 -4.85
N ALA A 38 -3.67 -3.66 -4.21
CA ALA A 38 -4.38 -4.64 -3.40
C ALA A 38 -5.03 -4.01 -2.16
N LEU A 39 -4.35 -3.05 -1.50
CA LEU A 39 -4.89 -2.30 -0.39
C LEU A 39 -6.10 -1.46 -0.82
N LEU A 40 -5.97 -0.69 -1.92
CA LEU A 40 -7.07 0.11 -2.47
C LEU A 40 -8.31 -0.75 -2.77
N ASN A 41 -8.13 -1.91 -3.40
CA ASN A 41 -9.24 -2.83 -3.66
C ASN A 41 -9.92 -3.31 -2.36
N LYS A 42 -9.14 -3.52 -1.26
CA LYS A 42 -9.73 -3.91 0.03
C LYS A 42 -10.45 -2.77 0.73
N LEU A 43 -10.01 -1.54 0.53
CA LEU A 43 -10.70 -0.35 1.00
C LEU A 43 -12.03 -0.16 0.23
N ASP A 44 -12.02 -0.36 -1.08
CA ASP A 44 -13.22 -0.32 -1.91
C ASP A 44 -14.21 -1.45 -1.53
N ASP A 45 -13.75 -2.71 -1.37
CA ASP A 45 -14.55 -3.84 -0.89
C ASP A 45 -15.23 -3.51 0.46
N ARG A 46 -14.51 -2.82 1.37
CA ARG A 46 -15.05 -2.38 2.68
C ARG A 46 -16.16 -1.35 2.51
N ALA A 47 -15.91 -0.30 1.69
CA ALA A 47 -16.90 0.72 1.42
C ALA A 47 -18.16 0.12 0.76
N GLU A 48 -18.00 -0.78 -0.21
CA GLU A 48 -19.12 -1.51 -0.84
C GLU A 48 -19.90 -2.35 0.18
N THR A 49 -19.22 -2.96 1.16
CA THR A 49 -19.88 -3.70 2.22
C THR A 49 -20.77 -2.78 3.07
N VAL A 50 -20.30 -1.57 3.39
CA VAL A 50 -21.10 -0.55 4.07
C VAL A 50 -22.29 -0.10 3.24
N LEU A 51 -22.10 0.08 1.94
CA LEU A 51 -23.16 0.53 1.02
C LEU A 51 -24.35 -0.45 0.90
N LYS A 52 -24.18 -1.72 1.28
CA LYS A 52 -25.30 -2.68 1.34
C LYS A 52 -26.35 -2.30 2.41
N PHE A 53 -26.02 -1.42 3.33
CA PHE A 53 -26.89 -0.97 4.42
C PHE A 53 -27.61 0.34 4.12
N VAL A 54 -27.63 0.80 2.86
CA VAL A 54 -28.42 1.95 2.43
C VAL A 54 -29.89 1.76 2.81
N GLY A 55 -30.48 2.77 3.50
CA GLY A 55 -31.87 2.77 3.93
C GLY A 55 -32.11 2.04 5.25
N GLN A 56 -31.10 1.55 5.93
CA GLN A 56 -31.26 1.03 7.30
C GLN A 56 -31.15 2.17 8.33
N PRO A 57 -32.02 2.21 9.34
CA PRO A 57 -31.97 3.22 10.37
C PRO A 57 -30.64 3.24 11.11
N GLY A 58 -30.05 4.43 11.28
CA GLY A 58 -28.76 4.61 11.98
C GLY A 58 -27.52 4.44 11.13
N PHE A 59 -27.65 4.14 9.82
CA PHE A 59 -26.52 3.96 8.91
C PHE A 59 -26.29 5.15 7.96
N ASP A 60 -27.13 6.17 7.98
CA ASP A 60 -27.10 7.26 7.00
C ASP A 60 -25.74 7.97 6.96
N GLU A 61 -25.13 8.23 8.11
CA GLU A 61 -23.83 8.88 8.21
C GLU A 61 -22.71 7.99 7.64
N VAL A 62 -22.68 6.73 8.05
CA VAL A 62 -21.64 5.77 7.61
C VAL A 62 -21.74 5.50 6.10
N VAL A 63 -22.96 5.42 5.58
CA VAL A 63 -23.24 5.28 4.14
C VAL A 63 -22.76 6.53 3.37
N ALA A 64 -23.03 7.74 3.89
CA ALA A 64 -22.56 8.98 3.27
C ALA A 64 -21.03 9.05 3.22
N LEU A 65 -20.36 8.62 4.30
CA LEU A 65 -18.90 8.52 4.35
C LEU A 65 -18.36 7.47 3.37
N ALA A 66 -19.00 6.29 3.29
CA ALA A 66 -18.61 5.26 2.31
C ALA A 66 -18.75 5.75 0.85
N LEU A 67 -19.81 6.50 0.54
CA LEU A 67 -19.96 7.14 -0.77
C LEU A 67 -18.86 8.17 -1.03
N SER A 68 -18.46 8.95 -0.02
CA SER A 68 -17.36 9.92 -0.16
C SER A 68 -16.03 9.23 -0.44
N VAL A 69 -15.79 8.08 0.20
CA VAL A 69 -14.61 7.25 -0.01
C VAL A 69 -14.55 6.75 -1.47
N VAL A 70 -15.62 6.17 -1.98
CA VAL A 70 -15.68 5.65 -3.36
C VAL A 70 -15.54 6.77 -4.40
N ALA A 71 -16.01 7.99 -4.09
CA ALA A 71 -15.94 9.12 -5.01
C ALA A 71 -14.52 9.71 -5.16
N VAL A 72 -13.59 9.44 -4.24
CA VAL A 72 -12.24 9.99 -4.27
C VAL A 72 -11.26 9.00 -4.90
N PRO A 73 -10.74 9.26 -6.13
CA PRO A 73 -9.68 8.46 -6.72
C PRO A 73 -8.36 8.66 -5.97
N ALA A 74 -7.36 7.80 -6.22
CA ALA A 74 -6.05 7.85 -5.56
C ALA A 74 -4.88 7.99 -6.56
N GLU A 75 -5.11 8.68 -7.68
CA GLU A 75 -4.14 8.78 -8.78
C GLU A 75 -3.05 9.82 -8.51
N THR A 76 -3.40 10.93 -7.88
CA THR A 76 -2.47 12.02 -7.55
C THR A 76 -2.19 12.06 -6.05
N GLN A 77 -1.08 12.70 -5.64
CA GLN A 77 -0.74 12.86 -4.23
C GLN A 77 -1.87 13.54 -3.42
N ARG A 78 -2.46 14.60 -3.97
CA ARG A 78 -3.57 15.31 -3.32
C ARG A 78 -4.82 14.42 -3.18
N GLN A 79 -5.15 13.64 -4.20
CA GLN A 79 -6.26 12.70 -4.14
C GLN A 79 -6.02 11.60 -3.11
N ARG A 80 -4.78 11.13 -3.03
CA ARG A 80 -4.36 10.14 -2.02
C ARG A 80 -4.60 10.69 -0.60
N GLU A 81 -4.15 11.90 -0.30
CA GLU A 81 -4.37 12.56 0.99
C GLU A 81 -5.86 12.71 1.31
N LEU A 82 -6.66 13.14 0.34
CA LEU A 82 -8.12 13.23 0.50
C LEU A 82 -8.75 11.86 0.75
N ARG A 83 -8.26 10.82 0.07
CA ARG A 83 -8.73 9.45 0.27
C ARG A 83 -8.39 8.94 1.67
N GLU A 84 -7.17 9.20 2.17
CA GLU A 84 -6.74 8.85 3.52
C GLU A 84 -7.64 9.49 4.58
N TYR A 85 -7.99 10.77 4.43
CA TYR A 85 -8.93 11.45 5.33
C TYR A 85 -10.31 10.79 5.30
N ALA A 86 -10.87 10.55 4.11
CA ALA A 86 -12.18 9.93 3.97
C ALA A 86 -12.22 8.51 4.58
N GLU A 87 -11.16 7.72 4.39
CA GLU A 87 -11.02 6.38 4.97
C GLU A 87 -10.92 6.41 6.50
N ASN A 88 -10.22 7.40 7.05
CA ASN A 88 -10.09 7.59 8.49
C ASN A 88 -11.41 8.03 9.11
N ASP A 89 -12.16 8.92 8.45
CA ASP A 89 -13.49 9.34 8.89
C ASP A 89 -14.46 8.14 8.88
N LEU A 90 -14.47 7.35 7.81
CA LEU A 90 -15.25 6.12 7.75
C LEU A 90 -14.87 5.12 8.85
N THR A 91 -13.57 4.96 9.11
CA THR A 91 -13.08 4.05 10.16
C THR A 91 -13.56 4.49 11.54
N ARG A 92 -13.52 5.80 11.85
CA ARG A 92 -14.01 6.34 13.13
C ARG A 92 -15.51 6.15 13.29
N ALA A 93 -16.29 6.48 12.27
CA ALA A 93 -17.73 6.31 12.29
C ALA A 93 -18.15 4.83 12.45
N LEU A 94 -17.43 3.91 11.80
CA LEU A 94 -17.66 2.47 11.94
C LEU A 94 -17.36 1.94 13.35
N ARG A 95 -16.41 2.52 14.08
CA ARG A 95 -16.11 2.14 15.47
C ARG A 95 -17.22 2.58 16.45
N GLU A 96 -17.88 3.70 16.17
CA GLU A 96 -18.97 4.21 16.99
C GLU A 96 -20.27 3.45 16.73
N LEU A 97 -20.37 2.77 15.60
CA LEU A 97 -21.54 2.01 15.25
C LEU A 97 -21.62 0.71 16.08
N HIS A 98 -22.78 0.45 16.65
CA HIS A 98 -23.06 -0.81 17.35
C HIS A 98 -23.81 -1.75 16.37
N PRO A 99 -23.07 -2.62 15.67
CA PRO A 99 -23.66 -3.45 14.63
C PRO A 99 -24.60 -4.52 15.16
N ASP A 100 -25.73 -4.69 14.49
CA ASP A 100 -26.59 -5.87 14.66
C ASP A 100 -25.78 -7.14 14.25
N PRO A 101 -25.88 -8.25 14.99
CA PRO A 101 -25.19 -9.50 14.66
C PRO A 101 -25.32 -9.97 13.20
N ALA A 102 -26.43 -9.64 12.55
CA ALA A 102 -26.73 -10.09 11.19
C ALA A 102 -25.72 -9.63 10.12
N TRP A 103 -24.99 -8.54 10.35
CA TRP A 103 -24.02 -7.97 9.40
C TRP A 103 -22.68 -7.58 10.04
N ALA A 104 -22.56 -7.72 11.36
CA ALA A 104 -21.33 -7.50 12.09
C ALA A 104 -20.19 -8.35 11.53
N ASP A 105 -20.46 -9.61 11.21
CA ASP A 105 -19.47 -10.57 10.69
C ASP A 105 -18.87 -10.15 9.34
N ASP A 106 -19.70 -9.65 8.41
CA ASP A 106 -19.27 -9.21 7.10
C ASP A 106 -18.38 -7.97 7.19
N LEU A 107 -18.77 -7.01 8.03
CA LEU A 107 -18.03 -5.77 8.26
C LEU A 107 -16.70 -6.07 8.97
N GLU A 108 -16.71 -6.91 10.00
CA GLU A 108 -15.51 -7.33 10.71
C GLU A 108 -14.55 -8.08 9.77
N ALA A 109 -15.07 -8.95 8.91
CA ALA A 109 -14.26 -9.64 7.90
C ALA A 109 -13.64 -8.64 6.90
N ALA A 110 -14.38 -7.61 6.47
CA ALA A 110 -13.85 -6.55 5.61
C ALA A 110 -12.75 -5.74 6.31
N ASN A 111 -12.96 -5.34 7.56
CA ASN A 111 -11.98 -4.63 8.37
C ASN A 111 -10.69 -5.44 8.56
N ARG A 112 -10.79 -6.74 8.87
CA ARG A 112 -9.61 -7.62 8.97
C ARG A 112 -8.83 -7.72 7.67
N ARG A 113 -9.52 -7.76 6.50
CA ARG A 113 -8.84 -7.77 5.18
C ARG A 113 -8.09 -6.47 4.92
N VAL A 114 -8.67 -5.32 5.28
CA VAL A 114 -8.02 -4.01 5.16
C VAL A 114 -6.79 -3.95 6.07
N ALA A 115 -6.91 -4.33 7.36
CA ALA A 115 -5.79 -4.35 8.30
C ALA A 115 -4.62 -5.19 7.78
N LEU A 116 -4.90 -6.39 7.28
CA LEU A 116 -3.88 -7.27 6.70
C LEU A 116 -3.24 -6.67 5.45
N ALA A 117 -4.04 -6.13 4.52
CA ALA A 117 -3.55 -5.50 3.30
C ALA A 117 -2.65 -4.29 3.62
N ARG A 118 -3.03 -3.46 4.60
CA ARG A 118 -2.24 -2.33 5.09
C ARG A 118 -0.89 -2.78 5.66
N GLN A 119 -0.89 -3.82 6.48
CA GLN A 119 0.35 -4.38 7.04
C GLN A 119 1.29 -4.86 5.94
N ILE A 120 0.78 -5.66 4.99
CA ILE A 120 1.56 -6.17 3.86
C ILE A 120 2.12 -5.02 3.01
N HIS A 121 1.30 -4.01 2.71
CA HIS A 121 1.74 -2.82 1.97
C HIS A 121 2.86 -2.08 2.70
N THR A 122 2.70 -1.82 4.00
CA THR A 122 3.68 -1.15 4.84
C THR A 122 5.03 -1.88 4.81
N ASP A 123 5.03 -3.20 4.89
CA ASP A 123 6.24 -4.01 4.85
C ASP A 123 6.94 -3.93 3.49
N PHE A 124 6.19 -4.03 2.38
CA PHE A 124 6.77 -3.89 1.04
C PHE A 124 7.29 -2.48 0.76
N VAL A 125 6.63 -1.43 1.25
CA VAL A 125 7.14 -0.05 1.16
C VAL A 125 8.44 0.10 1.96
N ARG A 126 8.50 -0.44 3.18
CA ARG A 126 9.71 -0.43 4.01
C ARG A 126 10.88 -1.09 3.29
N ASP A 127 10.66 -2.29 2.74
CA ASP A 127 11.69 -3.02 2.01
C ASP A 127 12.15 -2.27 0.75
N ALA A 128 11.21 -1.70 -0.01
CA ALA A 128 11.52 -0.93 -1.20
C ALA A 128 12.30 0.34 -0.86
N VAL A 129 11.93 1.06 0.20
CA VAL A 129 12.65 2.24 0.68
C VAL A 129 14.04 1.86 1.17
N ALA A 130 14.19 0.80 1.97
CA ALA A 130 15.47 0.30 2.45
C ALA A 130 16.41 -0.11 1.30
N SER A 131 15.87 -0.69 0.24
CA SER A 131 16.67 -1.09 -0.92
C SER A 131 17.33 0.08 -1.68
N ARG A 132 16.80 1.30 -1.54
CA ARG A 132 17.36 2.51 -2.18
C ARG A 132 18.67 2.98 -1.55
N SER A 133 18.94 2.61 -0.29
CA SER A 133 20.18 2.96 0.42
C SER A 133 21.33 1.99 0.14
N LEU A 134 21.12 0.93 -0.63
CA LEU A 134 22.20 0.02 -1.00
C LEU A 134 23.30 0.78 -1.77
N PRO A 135 24.59 0.56 -1.46
CA PRO A 135 25.70 1.32 -2.06
C PRO A 135 25.66 1.32 -3.60
N MET A 136 25.38 0.17 -4.19
CA MET A 136 25.28 0.04 -5.65
C MET A 136 24.03 0.75 -6.21
N ALA A 137 22.91 0.75 -5.48
CA ALA A 137 21.70 1.47 -5.88
C ALA A 137 21.92 3.00 -5.89
N VAL A 138 22.69 3.51 -4.93
CA VAL A 138 23.10 4.91 -4.85
C VAL A 138 24.07 5.24 -5.99
N LEU A 139 25.09 4.41 -6.21
CA LEU A 139 26.09 4.58 -7.28
C LEU A 139 25.43 4.61 -8.67
N LEU A 140 24.46 3.72 -8.91
CA LEU A 140 23.69 3.65 -10.16
C LEU A 140 22.56 4.70 -10.24
N ARG A 141 22.43 5.55 -9.24
CA ARG A 141 21.40 6.62 -9.15
C ARG A 141 19.97 6.08 -9.37
N LEU A 142 19.67 4.89 -8.89
CA LEU A 142 18.35 4.26 -9.09
C LEU A 142 17.21 5.07 -8.45
N HIS A 143 17.52 5.88 -7.43
CA HIS A 143 16.58 6.78 -6.77
C HIS A 143 16.01 7.87 -7.69
N HIS A 144 16.70 8.22 -8.80
CA HIS A 144 16.17 9.15 -9.81
C HIS A 144 15.24 8.46 -10.82
N ARG A 145 15.39 7.16 -11.02
CA ARG A 145 14.60 6.39 -12.01
C ARG A 145 13.31 5.83 -11.45
N LEU A 146 13.28 5.56 -10.14
CA LEU A 146 12.15 4.93 -9.48
C LEU A 146 11.54 5.92 -8.47
N PRO A 147 10.25 6.28 -8.60
CA PRO A 147 9.57 7.12 -7.63
C PRO A 147 9.62 6.48 -6.24
N ARG A 148 9.69 7.29 -5.19
CA ARG A 148 9.73 6.80 -3.82
C ARG A 148 8.38 6.17 -3.49
N PRO A 149 8.33 4.91 -3.06
CA PRO A 149 7.10 4.32 -2.54
C PRO A 149 6.64 5.09 -1.30
N GLN A 150 5.34 5.28 -1.17
CA GLN A 150 4.73 6.03 -0.07
C GLN A 150 3.94 5.10 0.82
N TYR A 151 3.92 5.40 2.11
CA TYR A 151 3.03 4.76 3.07
C TYR A 151 1.63 5.35 2.93
N TRP A 152 0.62 4.57 3.29
CA TRP A 152 -0.74 5.05 3.51
C TRP A 152 -0.96 5.33 4.98
N ASP A 153 -1.39 6.55 5.30
CA ASP A 153 -1.69 6.99 6.68
C ASP A 153 -3.17 6.74 6.99
N ILE A 154 -3.50 5.46 7.12
CA ILE A 154 -4.85 4.99 7.41
C ILE A 154 -4.88 4.42 8.82
N GLU A 155 -5.91 4.79 9.61
CA GLU A 155 -6.17 4.22 10.92
C GLU A 155 -6.41 2.70 10.83
N ASP A 156 -6.01 1.97 11.89
CA ASP A 156 -6.25 0.53 11.94
C ASP A 156 -7.74 0.25 12.17
N PRO A 157 -8.44 -0.43 11.26
CA PRO A 157 -9.88 -0.66 11.40
C PRO A 157 -10.24 -1.70 12.47
N VAL A 158 -9.25 -2.37 13.09
CA VAL A 158 -9.45 -3.48 14.04
C VAL A 158 -9.17 -3.05 15.49
N GLN A 159 -8.72 -1.82 15.72
CA GLN A 159 -8.47 -1.28 17.08
C GLN A 159 -9.70 -0.61 17.67
#